data_ec17d8c86ae78bd61ddacbbf8bdfc6c5
#
_entry.id   ec17d8c86ae78bd61ddacbbf8bdfc6c5
#
_cell.length_a   1.000
_cell.length_b   1.000
_cell.length_c   1.000
_cell.angle_alpha   90.00
_cell.angle_beta   90.00
_cell.angle_gamma   90.00
#
_symmetry.space_group_name_H-M   'P 1'
#
loop_
_entity.id
_entity.type
_entity.pdbx_description
1 polymer ?
#
loop_
_entity_poly.entity_id
_entity_poly.type
_entity_poly.pdbx_seq_one_letter_code
_entity_poly.pdbx_strand_id
1 'polypeptide(L)' 'MKISVELTLLPLNDNFEIPIKNFIKKLRTLEVKVSENPISTQIDGEYDALMSSLQEVIKQSFENEPSVVLNMKII' A
#
# COMPACT_ATOMS: atom_id res chain seq x y z
N MET A 1 9.29 7.16 -16.49
CA MET A 1 9.89 5.84 -16.19
C MET A 1 8.91 4.97 -15.43
N LYS A 2 8.92 3.70 -15.69
CA LYS A 2 8.05 2.77 -14.99
C LYS A 2 8.76 2.15 -13.80
N ILE A 3 8.04 1.96 -12.70
CA ILE A 3 8.56 1.34 -11.50
C ILE A 3 7.59 0.26 -10.99
N SER A 4 8.12 -0.60 -10.14
CA SER A 4 7.32 -1.54 -9.36
C SER A 4 7.54 -1.23 -7.89
N VAL A 5 6.47 -1.25 -7.11
CA VAL A 5 6.54 -1.02 -5.66
C VAL A 5 5.90 -2.20 -4.95
N GLU A 6 6.65 -2.80 -4.04
CA GLU A 6 6.13 -3.87 -3.19
C GLU A 6 5.84 -3.32 -1.80
N LEU A 7 4.62 -3.55 -1.32
CA LEU A 7 4.11 -2.95 -0.09
C LEU A 7 3.65 -4.04 0.88
N THR A 8 4.05 -3.90 2.14
CA THR A 8 3.55 -4.74 3.23
C THR A 8 3.20 -3.84 4.41
N LEU A 9 1.93 -3.83 4.80
CA LEU A 9 1.46 -3.08 5.96
C LEU A 9 1.42 -4.01 7.16
N LEU A 10 2.09 -3.61 8.24
CA LEU A 10 2.21 -4.39 9.47
C LEU A 10 1.60 -3.61 10.63
N PRO A 11 0.31 -3.83 10.94
CA PRO A 11 -0.29 -3.24 12.14
C PRO A 11 0.30 -3.88 13.40
N LEU A 12 0.57 -3.05 14.40
CA LEU A 12 1.24 -3.49 15.65
C LEU A 12 0.24 -3.70 16.78
N ASN A 13 -0.97 -4.15 16.46
CA ASN A 13 -1.99 -4.46 17.45
C ASN A 13 -2.70 -5.77 17.10
N ASP A 14 -3.55 -6.25 18.00
CA ASP A 14 -4.22 -7.55 17.84
C ASP A 14 -5.21 -7.58 16.68
N ASN A 15 -5.81 -6.45 16.37
CA ASN A 15 -6.79 -6.36 15.29
C ASN A 15 -6.11 -5.96 13.97
N PHE A 16 -5.28 -6.84 13.45
CA PHE A 16 -4.45 -6.55 12.27
C PHE A 16 -5.18 -6.75 10.93
N GLU A 17 -6.24 -7.54 10.88
CA GLU A 17 -6.89 -7.88 9.61
C GLU A 17 -7.60 -6.70 8.96
N ILE A 18 -8.31 -5.89 9.74
CA ILE A 18 -9.09 -4.77 9.21
C ILE A 18 -8.20 -3.71 8.57
N PRO A 19 -7.11 -3.24 9.22
CA PRO A 19 -6.19 -2.29 8.60
C PRO A 19 -5.59 -2.81 7.29
N ILE A 20 -5.20 -4.07 7.24
CA ILE A 20 -4.61 -4.67 6.05
C ILE A 20 -5.65 -4.71 4.92
N LYS A 21 -6.86 -5.16 5.21
CA LYS A 21 -7.93 -5.20 4.21
C LYS A 21 -8.27 -3.81 3.66
N ASN A 22 -8.32 -2.82 4.53
CA ASN A 22 -8.61 -1.44 4.12
C ASN A 22 -7.51 -0.88 3.24
N PHE A 23 -6.25 -1.18 3.57
CA PHE A 23 -5.11 -0.76 2.78
C PHE A 23 -5.16 -1.36 1.37
N ILE A 24 -5.40 -2.66 1.27
CA ILE A 24 -5.49 -3.36 -0.01
C ILE A 24 -6.66 -2.81 -0.84
N LYS A 25 -7.82 -2.57 -0.23
CA LYS A 25 -8.97 -1.98 -0.91
C LYS A 25 -8.63 -0.63 -1.54
N LYS A 26 -7.89 0.20 -0.81
CA LYS A 26 -7.48 1.51 -1.32
C LYS A 26 -6.50 1.37 -2.48
N LEU A 27 -5.56 0.43 -2.39
CA LEU A 27 -4.62 0.18 -3.48
C LEU A 27 -5.36 -0.27 -4.75
N ARG A 28 -6.42 -1.07 -4.61
CA ARG A 28 -7.22 -1.52 -5.75
C ARG A 28 -7.95 -0.39 -6.48
N THR A 29 -8.16 0.73 -5.82
CA THR A 29 -8.84 1.89 -6.46
C THR A 29 -7.89 2.73 -7.30
N LEU A 30 -6.59 2.50 -7.21
CA LEU A 30 -5.60 3.24 -7.98
C LEU A 30 -5.61 2.78 -9.43
N GLU A 31 -5.36 3.70 -10.36
CA GLU A 31 -5.27 3.39 -11.79
C GLU A 31 -3.90 2.86 -12.15
N VAL A 32 -3.53 1.75 -11.50
CA VAL A 32 -2.25 1.07 -11.70
C VAL A 32 -2.49 -0.42 -11.68
N LYS A 33 -1.51 -1.18 -12.15
CA LYS A 33 -1.58 -2.65 -12.08
C LYS A 33 -1.33 -3.08 -10.65
N VAL A 34 -2.24 -3.84 -10.08
CA VAL A 34 -2.13 -4.35 -8.70
C VAL A 34 -2.05 -5.87 -8.73
N SER A 35 -1.03 -6.41 -8.07
CA SER A 35 -0.84 -7.86 -7.91
C SER A 35 -0.77 -8.17 -6.42
N GLU A 36 -1.72 -8.98 -5.94
CA GLU A 36 -1.82 -9.31 -4.51
C GLU A 36 -1.21 -10.68 -4.25
N ASN A 37 -0.28 -10.72 -3.30
CA ASN A 37 0.38 -11.94 -2.84
C ASN A 37 0.01 -12.19 -1.37
N PRO A 38 0.22 -13.39 -0.82
CA PRO A 38 -0.13 -13.66 0.57
C PRO A 38 0.55 -12.75 1.60
N ILE A 39 1.76 -12.27 1.31
CA ILE A 39 2.55 -11.49 2.27
C ILE A 39 2.83 -10.06 1.81
N SER A 40 2.44 -9.69 0.60
CA SER A 40 2.70 -8.34 0.09
C SER A 40 1.77 -8.02 -1.07
N THR A 41 1.71 -6.74 -1.42
CA THR A 41 1.00 -6.27 -2.61
C THR A 41 1.98 -5.52 -3.49
N GLN A 42 2.01 -5.84 -4.78
CA GLN A 42 2.86 -5.16 -5.74
C GLN A 42 2.02 -4.27 -6.65
N ILE A 43 2.46 -3.05 -6.84
CA ILE A 43 1.84 -2.14 -7.80
C ILE A 43 2.87 -1.70 -8.83
N ASP A 44 2.43 -1.59 -10.08
CA ASP A 44 3.29 -1.24 -11.21
C ASP A 44 2.71 -0.05 -11.93
N GLY A 45 3.52 0.91 -12.31
CA GLY A 45 3.05 2.06 -13.05
C GLY A 45 4.12 3.10 -13.31
N GLU A 46 3.69 4.20 -13.89
CA GLU A 46 4.55 5.36 -14.15
C GLU A 46 4.91 6.03 -12.83
N TYR A 47 6.17 6.36 -12.65
CA TYR A 47 6.70 6.86 -11.38
C TYR A 47 5.88 8.01 -10.78
N ASP A 48 5.69 9.09 -11.54
CA ASP A 48 5.02 10.28 -11.01
C ASP A 48 3.57 10.01 -10.65
N ALA A 49 2.83 9.37 -11.54
CA ALA A 49 1.43 9.06 -11.33
C ALA A 49 1.23 8.07 -10.19
N LEU A 50 2.07 7.04 -10.15
CA LEU A 50 1.99 6.01 -9.11
C LEU A 50 2.30 6.59 -7.74
N MET A 51 3.38 7.36 -7.62
CA MET A 51 3.79 7.94 -6.33
C MET A 51 2.77 8.96 -5.83
N SER A 52 2.20 9.78 -6.72
CA SER A 52 1.17 10.74 -6.32
C SER A 52 -0.07 10.04 -5.77
N SER A 53 -0.52 8.98 -6.42
CA SER A 53 -1.69 8.21 -5.96
C SER A 53 -1.38 7.46 -4.67
N LEU A 54 -0.22 6.85 -4.58
CA LEU A 54 0.20 6.07 -3.42
C LEU A 54 0.36 6.94 -2.18
N GLN A 55 0.84 8.15 -2.34
CA GLN A 55 1.05 9.10 -1.26
C GLN A 55 -0.20 9.28 -0.39
N GLU A 56 -1.36 9.42 -1.03
CA GLU A 56 -2.62 9.61 -0.31
C GLU A 56 -3.04 8.34 0.44
N VAL A 57 -2.86 7.18 -0.17
CA VAL A 57 -3.16 5.90 0.48
C VAL A 57 -2.30 5.70 1.72
N ILE A 58 -1.01 6.00 1.63
CA ILE A 58 -0.07 5.91 2.75
C ILE A 58 -0.52 6.84 3.88
N LYS A 59 -0.81 8.09 3.54
CA LYS A 59 -1.25 9.09 4.52
C LYS A 59 -2.48 8.63 5.29
N GLN A 60 -3.51 8.17 4.57
CA GLN A 60 -4.74 7.69 5.18
C GLN A 60 -4.50 6.49 6.09
N SER A 61 -3.59 5.61 5.71
CA SER A 61 -3.27 4.43 6.53
C SER A 61 -2.68 4.83 7.87
N PHE A 62 -1.78 5.81 7.90
CA PHE A 62 -1.18 6.29 9.14
C PHE A 62 -2.14 7.15 9.96
N GLU A 63 -3.07 7.87 9.32
CA GLU A 63 -4.07 8.64 10.04
C GLU A 63 -5.11 7.76 10.72
N ASN A 64 -5.49 6.65 10.10
CA ASN A 64 -6.55 5.77 10.59
C ASN A 64 -6.05 4.73 11.59
N GLU A 65 -4.76 4.43 11.61
CA GLU A 65 -4.19 3.41 12.47
C GLU A 65 -3.07 4.00 13.32
N PRO A 66 -3.16 3.91 14.66
CA PRO A 66 -2.17 4.55 15.54
C PRO A 66 -0.80 3.88 15.55
N SER A 67 -0.72 2.61 15.18
CA SER A 67 0.54 1.86 15.23
C SER A 67 0.64 0.90 14.06
N VAL A 68 1.27 1.36 12.98
CA VAL A 68 1.53 0.51 11.81
C VAL A 68 2.95 0.74 11.31
N VAL A 69 3.49 -0.29 10.67
CA VAL A 69 4.74 -0.20 9.93
C VAL A 69 4.42 -0.47 8.46
N LEU A 70 4.86 0.41 7.58
CA LEU A 70 4.77 0.19 6.15
C LEU A 70 6.14 -0.14 5.62
N ASN A 71 6.30 -1.34 5.08
CA ASN A 71 7.53 -1.76 4.41
C ASN A 71 7.31 -1.58 2.92
N MET A 72 8.16 -0.79 2.28
CA MET A 72 8.02 -0.45 0.88
C MET A 72 9.34 -0.64 0.16
N LYS A 73 9.31 -1.40 -0.94
CA LYS A 73 10.46 -1.60 -1.81
C LYS A 73 10.11 -1.09 -3.19
N ILE A 74 11.00 -0.28 -3.76
CA ILE A 74 10.84 0.27 -5.10
C ILE A 74 11.90 -0.34 -6.00
N ILE A 75 11.45 -0.87 -7.14
CA ILE A 75 12.34 -1.49 -8.13
C ILE A 75 12.25 -0.75 -9.45
#